data_8e6c033af38dc69482cf8af8ec33d3ab
#
_entry.id   8e6c033af38dc69482cf8af8ec33d3ab
#
_cell.length_a   1.000
_cell.length_b   1.000
_cell.length_c   1.000
_cell.angle_alpha   90.00
_cell.angle_beta   90.00
_cell.angle_gamma   90.00
#
_symmetry.space_group_name_H-M   'P 1'
#
loop_
_entity.id
_entity.type
_entity.pdbx_description
1 polymer ?
#
loop_
_entity_poly.entity_id
_entity_poly.type
_entity_poly.pdbx_seq_one_letter_code
_entity_poly.pdbx_strand_id
1 'polypeptide(L)'
;PDGGDFARGYDGALNGLSAYFAWLNRGKRSVALDLQTDDGRRTLGALLGTADVFVHNLAPGVAERWGFGYEALRTRLPRLIWCGISGYGPDGPYGNHKAYDLLVQAEAGLISLTGTPEAPAKAGLSVADIAAGGYAYSSILAALLGRARSGQGERIDISMLECLVEWATPALYLYQGSGVVAARAGMRHAMVVPYGAYACRDGTVLLAVQNEREWERFCREVWQRPELAEAAEYKGNGARVAQREGLEAAIEACFAELDRAEVEARLERAGIAHGALNDVAAVVGHPQLAARGRWSSAETPQGPIPALLPPHNLASLLARAPRRLGRVPRLGEHTEEVLSELRGLE
;
A
#
# COMPACT_ATOMS: atom_id res chain seq x y z
N PRO A 1 -14.73 -11.98 -20.90
CA PRO A 1 -15.67 -13.01 -20.91
C PRO A 1 -16.44 -13.25 -19.63
N ASP A 2 -17.02 -14.41 -19.48
CA ASP A 2 -18.03 -14.75 -18.49
C ASP A 2 -17.50 -14.56 -17.05
N GLY A 3 -18.08 -13.66 -16.30
CA GLY A 3 -17.72 -13.36 -14.91
C GLY A 3 -16.82 -12.13 -14.70
N GLY A 4 -16.12 -11.63 -15.72
CA GLY A 4 -15.24 -10.45 -15.59
C GLY A 4 -14.02 -10.69 -14.72
N ASP A 5 -13.61 -9.68 -13.93
CA ASP A 5 -12.50 -9.76 -13.00
C ASP A 5 -12.82 -10.75 -11.87
N PHE A 6 -11.93 -11.71 -11.60
CA PHE A 6 -12.10 -12.71 -10.55
C PHE A 6 -12.19 -12.10 -9.13
N ALA A 7 -11.68 -10.88 -8.92
CA ALA A 7 -11.87 -10.15 -7.66
C ALA A 7 -13.35 -9.88 -7.33
N ARG A 8 -14.26 -9.97 -8.30
CA ARG A 8 -15.71 -9.89 -8.06
C ARG A 8 -16.22 -11.01 -7.17
N GLY A 9 -15.55 -12.16 -7.17
CA GLY A 9 -15.94 -13.36 -6.43
C GLY A 9 -15.08 -13.69 -5.20
N TYR A 10 -14.19 -12.80 -4.76
CA TYR A 10 -13.33 -13.08 -3.61
C TYR A 10 -14.10 -13.22 -2.29
N ASP A 11 -15.15 -12.45 -2.12
CA ASP A 11 -16.04 -12.47 -0.97
C ASP A 11 -17.41 -11.88 -1.34
N GLY A 12 -18.34 -11.89 -0.41
CA GLY A 12 -19.67 -11.28 -0.56
C GLY A 12 -20.02 -10.33 0.59
N ALA A 13 -19.03 -9.79 1.26
CA ALA A 13 -19.19 -9.06 2.52
C ALA A 13 -20.03 -7.78 2.40
N LEU A 14 -20.06 -7.16 1.23
CA LEU A 14 -20.77 -5.90 0.98
C LEU A 14 -22.06 -6.16 0.19
N ASN A 15 -23.10 -6.67 0.85
CA ASN A 15 -24.40 -6.99 0.24
C ASN A 15 -24.30 -7.96 -0.96
N GLY A 16 -23.38 -8.95 -0.87
CA GLY A 16 -23.10 -9.88 -1.96
C GLY A 16 -22.03 -9.39 -2.95
N LEU A 17 -21.47 -8.20 -2.76
CA LEU A 17 -20.36 -7.68 -3.53
C LEU A 17 -19.03 -7.90 -2.79
N SER A 18 -17.97 -8.24 -3.53
CA SER A 18 -16.63 -8.36 -2.96
C SER A 18 -16.12 -7.01 -2.46
N ALA A 19 -15.58 -7.00 -1.24
CA ALA A 19 -14.95 -5.82 -0.63
C ALA A 19 -13.75 -5.32 -1.46
N TYR A 20 -12.93 -6.24 -1.98
CA TYR A 20 -11.81 -5.91 -2.87
C TYR A 20 -12.29 -5.23 -4.15
N PHE A 21 -13.29 -5.82 -4.81
CA PHE A 21 -13.83 -5.26 -6.04
C PHE A 21 -14.46 -3.89 -5.81
N ALA A 22 -15.24 -3.74 -4.75
CA ALA A 22 -15.86 -2.47 -4.38
C ALA A 22 -14.83 -1.39 -4.10
N TRP A 23 -13.77 -1.72 -3.34
CA TRP A 23 -12.70 -0.77 -3.02
C TRP A 23 -12.00 -0.22 -4.27
N LEU A 24 -11.63 -1.11 -5.21
CA LEU A 24 -10.79 -0.76 -6.36
C LEU A 24 -11.56 -0.16 -7.53
N ASN A 25 -12.90 -0.36 -7.62
CA ASN A 25 -13.63 -0.05 -8.85
C ASN A 25 -14.65 1.08 -8.73
N ARG A 26 -14.60 1.86 -7.66
CA ARG A 26 -15.43 3.06 -7.51
C ARG A 26 -15.10 4.10 -8.58
N GLY A 27 -16.14 4.63 -9.23
CA GLY A 27 -16.02 5.67 -10.24
C GLY A 27 -15.53 5.19 -11.61
N LYS A 28 -15.38 3.88 -11.81
CA LYS A 28 -15.04 3.30 -13.12
C LYS A 28 -16.28 3.05 -13.97
N ARG A 29 -16.12 3.15 -15.28
CA ARG A 29 -17.07 2.62 -16.26
C ARG A 29 -16.63 1.21 -16.64
N SER A 30 -17.55 0.26 -16.68
CA SER A 30 -17.28 -1.13 -17.04
C SER A 30 -17.74 -1.40 -18.46
N VAL A 31 -16.81 -1.79 -19.32
CA VAL A 31 -17.04 -2.20 -20.71
C VAL A 31 -16.64 -3.66 -20.85
N ALA A 32 -17.52 -4.51 -21.29
CA ALA A 32 -17.25 -5.92 -21.55
C ALA A 32 -16.90 -6.12 -23.02
N LEU A 33 -15.67 -6.52 -23.29
CA LEU A 33 -15.16 -6.80 -24.63
C LEU A 33 -14.48 -8.17 -24.67
N ASP A 34 -14.70 -8.94 -25.71
CA ASP A 34 -13.92 -10.15 -25.97
C ASP A 34 -12.71 -9.80 -26.85
N LEU A 35 -11.56 -9.64 -26.23
CA LEU A 35 -10.30 -9.30 -26.89
C LEU A 35 -9.71 -10.47 -27.69
N GLN A 36 -10.31 -11.65 -27.67
CA GLN A 36 -9.94 -12.76 -28.58
C GLN A 36 -10.52 -12.56 -29.98
N THR A 37 -11.58 -11.75 -30.09
CA THR A 37 -12.21 -11.41 -31.39
C THR A 37 -11.59 -10.16 -32.00
N ASP A 38 -11.67 -10.07 -33.33
CA ASP A 38 -11.23 -8.86 -34.04
C ASP A 38 -12.09 -7.64 -33.71
N ASP A 39 -13.38 -7.86 -33.47
CA ASP A 39 -14.31 -6.80 -33.10
C ASP A 39 -13.98 -6.22 -31.73
N GLY A 40 -13.75 -7.05 -30.72
CA GLY A 40 -13.32 -6.59 -29.41
C GLY A 40 -12.00 -5.82 -29.46
N ARG A 41 -11.04 -6.26 -30.26
CA ARG A 41 -9.77 -5.55 -30.47
C ARG A 41 -9.95 -4.23 -31.21
N ARG A 42 -10.79 -4.18 -32.26
CA ARG A 42 -11.13 -2.90 -32.93
C ARG A 42 -11.74 -1.90 -31.95
N THR A 43 -12.69 -2.36 -31.16
CA THR A 43 -13.35 -1.52 -30.14
C THR A 43 -12.37 -1.00 -29.10
N LEU A 44 -11.48 -1.85 -28.58
CA LEU A 44 -10.42 -1.39 -27.66
C LEU A 44 -9.49 -0.38 -28.36
N GLY A 45 -9.14 -0.61 -29.61
CA GLY A 45 -8.33 0.33 -30.41
C GLY A 45 -8.98 1.71 -30.54
N ALA A 46 -10.30 1.74 -30.78
CA ALA A 46 -11.06 3.00 -30.84
C ALA A 46 -11.09 3.70 -29.47
N LEU A 47 -11.31 2.95 -28.37
CA LEU A 47 -11.25 3.49 -27.01
C LEU A 47 -9.88 4.10 -26.70
N LEU A 48 -8.80 3.43 -27.06
CA LEU A 48 -7.44 3.94 -26.85
C LEU A 48 -7.18 5.22 -27.64
N GLY A 49 -7.84 5.43 -28.78
CA GLY A 49 -7.79 6.67 -29.54
C GLY A 49 -8.32 7.89 -28.78
N THR A 50 -9.17 7.69 -27.80
CA THR A 50 -9.74 8.74 -26.94
C THR A 50 -9.07 8.82 -25.56
N ALA A 51 -8.17 7.88 -25.24
CA ALA A 51 -7.56 7.77 -23.94
C ALA A 51 -6.27 8.61 -23.80
N ASP A 52 -6.03 9.13 -22.62
CA ASP A 52 -4.77 9.75 -22.24
C ASP A 52 -3.75 8.72 -21.77
N VAL A 53 -4.22 7.68 -21.12
CA VAL A 53 -3.38 6.66 -20.46
C VAL A 53 -3.99 5.28 -20.69
N PHE A 54 -3.16 4.33 -21.06
CA PHE A 54 -3.49 2.92 -21.11
C PHE A 54 -2.72 2.18 -20.01
N VAL A 55 -3.44 1.61 -19.04
CA VAL A 55 -2.86 0.81 -17.97
C VAL A 55 -3.32 -0.64 -18.10
N HIS A 56 -2.40 -1.59 -18.02
CA HIS A 56 -2.74 -3.01 -18.03
C HIS A 56 -1.78 -3.82 -17.15
N ASN A 57 -2.27 -4.98 -16.69
CA ASN A 57 -1.50 -6.02 -16.03
C ASN A 57 -1.67 -7.38 -16.71
N LEU A 58 -1.75 -7.35 -18.04
CA LEU A 58 -1.82 -8.56 -18.86
C LEU A 58 -0.55 -9.40 -18.71
N ALA A 59 -0.68 -10.72 -18.87
CA ALA A 59 0.49 -11.59 -18.90
C ALA A 59 1.50 -11.13 -19.97
N PRO A 60 2.82 -11.34 -19.77
CA PRO A 60 3.85 -10.88 -20.68
C PRO A 60 3.58 -11.27 -22.15
N GLY A 61 3.78 -10.33 -23.05
CA GLY A 61 3.59 -10.51 -24.49
C GLY A 61 2.14 -10.55 -24.98
N VAL A 62 1.14 -10.47 -24.09
CA VAL A 62 -0.28 -10.50 -24.51
C VAL A 62 -0.67 -9.20 -25.20
N ALA A 63 -0.28 -8.06 -24.65
CA ALA A 63 -0.56 -6.76 -25.26
C ALA A 63 0.04 -6.66 -26.65
N GLU A 64 1.27 -7.12 -26.83
CA GLU A 64 1.99 -7.17 -28.11
C GLU A 64 1.26 -8.06 -29.13
N ARG A 65 0.90 -9.28 -28.73
CA ARG A 65 0.17 -10.22 -29.62
C ARG A 65 -1.18 -9.69 -30.07
N TRP A 66 -1.82 -8.85 -29.27
CA TRP A 66 -3.10 -8.22 -29.63
C TRP A 66 -2.96 -6.88 -30.35
N GLY A 67 -1.71 -6.43 -30.62
CA GLY A 67 -1.43 -5.17 -31.30
C GLY A 67 -1.55 -3.94 -30.41
N PHE A 68 -1.51 -4.11 -29.07
CA PHE A 68 -1.57 -3.06 -28.08
C PHE A 68 -0.25 -2.88 -27.30
N GLY A 69 0.84 -3.48 -27.79
CA GLY A 69 2.18 -3.18 -27.28
C GLY A 69 2.58 -1.73 -27.55
N TYR A 70 3.51 -1.23 -26.75
CA TYR A 70 3.92 0.18 -26.79
C TYR A 70 4.34 0.65 -28.18
N GLU A 71 5.21 -0.08 -28.89
CA GLU A 71 5.71 0.34 -30.21
C GLU A 71 4.61 0.47 -31.26
N ALA A 72 3.63 -0.45 -31.25
CA ALA A 72 2.49 -0.41 -32.16
C ALA A 72 1.55 0.76 -31.85
N LEU A 73 1.34 1.05 -30.57
CA LEU A 73 0.49 2.17 -30.15
C LEU A 73 1.16 3.52 -30.32
N ARG A 74 2.45 3.63 -30.02
CA ARG A 74 3.23 4.87 -30.17
C ARG A 74 3.14 5.44 -31.57
N THR A 75 3.19 4.59 -32.60
CA THR A 75 3.10 5.03 -33.99
C THR A 75 1.75 5.63 -34.34
N ARG A 76 0.66 5.05 -33.79
CA ARG A 76 -0.73 5.48 -34.07
C ARG A 76 -1.23 6.57 -33.11
N LEU A 77 -0.80 6.49 -31.85
CA LEU A 77 -1.25 7.33 -30.74
C LEU A 77 -0.03 7.91 -30.00
N PRO A 78 0.74 8.81 -30.63
CA PRO A 78 2.03 9.26 -30.08
C PRO A 78 1.93 10.02 -28.76
N ARG A 79 0.73 10.41 -28.35
CA ARG A 79 0.48 11.09 -27.06
C ARG A 79 0.01 10.15 -25.96
N LEU A 80 -0.29 8.89 -26.27
CA LEU A 80 -0.78 7.92 -25.29
C LEU A 80 0.35 7.55 -24.34
N ILE A 81 0.08 7.61 -23.04
CA ILE A 81 0.96 7.05 -22.01
C ILE A 81 0.59 5.58 -21.86
N TRP A 82 1.55 4.71 -22.05
CA TRP A 82 1.39 3.27 -21.93
C TRP A 82 2.03 2.79 -20.63
N CYS A 83 1.27 2.11 -19.76
CA CYS A 83 1.74 1.61 -18.47
C CYS A 83 1.44 0.11 -18.35
N GLY A 84 2.48 -0.71 -18.39
CA GLY A 84 2.42 -2.14 -18.14
C GLY A 84 2.87 -2.47 -16.71
N ILE A 85 2.05 -3.22 -15.98
CA ILE A 85 2.39 -3.73 -14.64
C ILE A 85 2.63 -5.22 -14.75
N SER A 86 3.76 -5.71 -14.23
CA SER A 86 4.14 -7.12 -14.24
C SER A 86 4.78 -7.53 -12.92
N GLY A 87 4.93 -8.84 -12.69
CA GLY A 87 5.57 -9.33 -11.47
C GLY A 87 7.05 -8.98 -11.37
N TYR A 88 7.78 -9.15 -12.48
CA TYR A 88 9.25 -9.14 -12.46
C TYR A 88 9.87 -8.21 -13.52
N GLY A 89 9.07 -7.42 -14.21
CA GLY A 89 9.53 -6.60 -15.34
C GLY A 89 9.32 -7.29 -16.69
N PRO A 90 9.55 -6.55 -17.81
CA PRO A 90 9.30 -7.05 -19.16
C PRO A 90 10.40 -7.97 -19.70
N ASP A 91 11.56 -8.01 -19.05
CA ASP A 91 12.77 -8.70 -19.49
C ASP A 91 13.45 -9.46 -18.35
N GLY A 92 14.69 -9.93 -18.58
CA GLY A 92 15.44 -10.70 -17.61
C GLY A 92 14.96 -12.15 -17.43
N PRO A 93 15.60 -12.92 -16.54
CA PRO A 93 15.33 -14.36 -16.39
C PRO A 93 13.90 -14.67 -15.91
N TYR A 94 13.24 -13.73 -15.22
CA TYR A 94 11.90 -13.90 -14.67
C TYR A 94 10.80 -13.17 -15.47
N GLY A 95 11.14 -12.52 -16.58
CA GLY A 95 10.19 -11.71 -17.34
C GLY A 95 8.93 -12.45 -17.79
N ASN A 96 8.98 -13.78 -17.93
CA ASN A 96 7.84 -14.62 -18.29
C ASN A 96 7.23 -15.40 -17.11
N HIS A 97 7.73 -15.20 -15.89
CA HIS A 97 7.19 -15.90 -14.72
C HIS A 97 5.82 -15.33 -14.33
N LYS A 98 4.92 -16.23 -13.92
CA LYS A 98 3.67 -15.83 -13.30
C LYS A 98 3.94 -15.29 -11.91
N ALA A 99 3.28 -14.21 -11.56
CA ALA A 99 3.39 -13.56 -10.28
C ALA A 99 2.02 -13.36 -9.62
N TYR A 100 2.03 -13.40 -8.30
CA TYR A 100 0.97 -12.93 -7.43
C TYR A 100 1.62 -12.26 -6.23
N ASP A 101 0.90 -11.39 -5.54
CA ASP A 101 1.40 -10.60 -4.42
C ASP A 101 2.27 -11.39 -3.42
N LEU A 102 1.76 -12.51 -2.91
CA LEU A 102 2.49 -13.32 -1.92
C LEU A 102 3.81 -13.88 -2.46
N LEU A 103 3.85 -14.28 -3.73
CA LEU A 103 5.06 -14.80 -4.35
C LEU A 103 6.11 -13.69 -4.47
N VAL A 104 5.68 -12.50 -4.86
CA VAL A 104 6.56 -11.34 -4.96
C VAL A 104 7.03 -10.88 -3.57
N GLN A 105 6.19 -10.91 -2.53
CA GLN A 105 6.63 -10.65 -1.15
C GLN A 105 7.77 -11.58 -0.73
N ALA A 106 7.70 -12.87 -1.13
CA ALA A 106 8.74 -13.85 -0.83
C ALA A 106 10.04 -13.55 -1.59
N GLU A 107 9.94 -13.35 -2.90
CA GLU A 107 11.08 -13.10 -3.79
C GLU A 107 11.80 -11.76 -3.46
N ALA A 108 11.05 -10.73 -3.07
CA ALA A 108 11.60 -9.44 -2.65
C ALA A 108 12.27 -9.46 -1.26
N GLY A 109 12.23 -10.60 -0.55
CA GLY A 109 12.80 -10.72 0.78
C GLY A 109 11.94 -10.11 1.90
N LEU A 110 10.76 -9.57 1.62
CA LEU A 110 9.90 -8.94 2.63
C LEU A 110 9.52 -9.92 3.76
N ILE A 111 9.22 -11.17 3.41
CA ILE A 111 8.87 -12.22 4.38
C ILE A 111 10.06 -12.53 5.32
N SER A 112 11.28 -12.34 4.86
CA SER A 112 12.47 -12.51 5.71
C SER A 112 12.62 -11.43 6.78
N LEU A 113 11.98 -10.27 6.59
CA LEU A 113 12.02 -9.12 7.50
C LEU A 113 10.82 -9.07 8.45
N THR A 114 9.72 -9.76 8.12
CA THR A 114 8.46 -9.73 8.87
C THR A 114 8.22 -11.02 9.64
N GLY A 115 7.58 -10.91 10.81
CA GLY A 115 7.33 -12.04 11.72
C GLY A 115 8.19 -12.00 12.97
N THR A 116 8.11 -13.05 13.77
CA THR A 116 8.94 -13.22 14.96
C THR A 116 10.29 -13.88 14.62
N PRO A 117 11.28 -13.87 15.53
CA PRO A 117 12.53 -14.60 15.29
C PRO A 117 12.31 -16.07 14.89
N GLU A 118 11.29 -16.72 15.46
CA GLU A 118 10.99 -18.14 15.26
C GLU A 118 10.19 -18.41 13.98
N ALA A 119 9.32 -17.46 13.58
CA ALA A 119 8.40 -17.67 12.48
C ALA A 119 8.32 -16.45 11.53
N PRO A 120 8.59 -16.64 10.22
CA PRO A 120 8.35 -15.62 9.23
C PRO A 120 6.84 -15.35 9.07
N ALA A 121 6.49 -14.14 8.67
CA ALA A 121 5.12 -13.77 8.34
C ALA A 121 5.08 -12.93 7.07
N LYS A 122 4.02 -13.11 6.27
CA LYS A 122 3.72 -12.17 5.17
C LYS A 122 3.04 -10.93 5.71
N ALA A 123 3.07 -9.84 4.95
CA ALA A 123 2.16 -8.73 5.21
C ALA A 123 0.71 -9.19 5.01
N GLY A 124 -0.20 -8.75 5.89
CA GLY A 124 -1.63 -9.09 5.84
C GLY A 124 -2.39 -8.46 4.68
N LEU A 125 -1.76 -7.55 3.94
CA LEU A 125 -2.28 -6.84 2.79
C LEU A 125 -1.53 -7.26 1.53
N SER A 126 -2.13 -7.04 0.35
CA SER A 126 -1.49 -7.23 -0.96
C SER A 126 -0.50 -6.08 -1.24
N VAL A 127 0.58 -6.03 -0.47
CA VAL A 127 1.51 -4.89 -0.46
C VAL A 127 2.31 -4.75 -1.75
N ALA A 128 2.58 -5.84 -2.47
CA ALA A 128 3.23 -5.79 -3.77
C ALA A 128 2.33 -5.15 -4.83
N ASP A 129 1.04 -5.53 -4.84
CA ASP A 129 0.03 -4.94 -5.73
C ASP A 129 -0.18 -3.46 -5.41
N ILE A 130 -0.30 -3.11 -4.12
CA ILE A 130 -0.50 -1.73 -3.67
C ILE A 130 0.71 -0.86 -4.02
N ALA A 131 1.92 -1.37 -3.80
CA ALA A 131 3.15 -0.66 -4.16
C ALA A 131 3.22 -0.41 -5.66
N ALA A 132 3.00 -1.44 -6.49
CA ALA A 132 2.98 -1.32 -7.94
C ALA A 132 1.93 -0.30 -8.41
N GLY A 133 0.71 -0.33 -7.85
CA GLY A 133 -0.31 0.67 -8.13
C GLY A 133 0.11 2.09 -7.75
N GLY A 134 0.79 2.28 -6.62
CA GLY A 134 1.32 3.56 -6.17
C GLY A 134 2.44 4.11 -7.09
N TYR A 135 3.38 3.25 -7.48
CA TYR A 135 4.44 3.62 -8.42
C TYR A 135 3.90 3.85 -9.84
N ALA A 136 2.93 3.05 -10.31
CA ALA A 136 2.25 3.31 -11.58
C ALA A 136 1.58 4.68 -11.57
N TYR A 137 0.84 5.01 -10.51
CA TYR A 137 0.18 6.30 -10.37
C TYR A 137 1.16 7.47 -10.41
N SER A 138 2.25 7.42 -9.64
CA SER A 138 3.26 8.49 -9.61
C SER A 138 4.00 8.63 -10.94
N SER A 139 4.35 7.52 -11.59
CA SER A 139 5.00 7.52 -12.90
C SER A 139 4.09 8.08 -14.00
N ILE A 140 2.81 7.74 -13.98
CA ILE A 140 1.81 8.29 -14.90
C ILE A 140 1.69 9.81 -14.73
N LEU A 141 1.66 10.32 -13.48
CA LEU A 141 1.64 11.77 -13.24
C LEU A 141 2.89 12.46 -13.77
N ALA A 142 4.07 11.86 -13.57
CA ALA A 142 5.33 12.37 -14.12
C ALA A 142 5.32 12.38 -15.65
N ALA A 143 4.82 11.30 -16.28
CA ALA A 143 4.68 11.21 -17.72
C ALA A 143 3.69 12.23 -18.30
N LEU A 144 2.56 12.48 -17.61
CA LEU A 144 1.60 13.53 -17.99
C LEU A 144 2.22 14.93 -17.95
N LEU A 145 3.03 15.23 -16.94
CA LEU A 145 3.80 16.48 -16.85
C LEU A 145 4.86 16.59 -17.96
N GLY A 146 5.56 15.49 -18.25
CA GLY A 146 6.49 15.39 -19.36
C GLY A 146 5.80 15.64 -20.71
N ARG A 147 4.66 14.99 -20.94
CA ARG A 147 3.84 15.13 -22.14
C ARG A 147 3.35 16.57 -22.36
N ALA A 148 3.07 17.31 -21.29
CA ALA A 148 2.66 18.71 -21.41
C ALA A 148 3.74 19.60 -22.05
N ARG A 149 5.02 19.20 -21.96
CA ARG A 149 6.17 19.90 -22.54
C ARG A 149 6.57 19.33 -23.90
N SER A 150 6.63 17.99 -24.01
CA SER A 150 7.12 17.30 -25.20
C SER A 150 6.08 17.08 -26.27
N GLY A 151 4.80 17.09 -25.91
CA GLY A 151 3.70 16.65 -26.76
C GLY A 151 3.63 15.12 -26.97
N GLN A 152 4.58 14.34 -26.43
CA GLN A 152 4.70 12.91 -26.62
C GLN A 152 4.27 12.13 -25.36
N GLY A 153 3.64 10.98 -25.55
CA GLY A 153 3.41 9.98 -24.50
C GLY A 153 4.70 9.28 -24.10
N GLU A 154 4.58 8.37 -23.13
CA GLU A 154 5.72 7.67 -22.55
C GLU A 154 5.37 6.19 -22.33
N ARG A 155 6.39 5.33 -22.30
CA ARG A 155 6.29 3.95 -21.83
C ARG A 155 6.70 3.88 -20.37
N ILE A 156 5.87 3.19 -19.59
CA ILE A 156 6.09 2.94 -18.17
C ILE A 156 5.99 1.45 -17.94
N ASP A 157 7.05 0.83 -17.47
CA ASP A 157 7.07 -0.57 -17.04
C ASP A 157 7.20 -0.59 -15.52
N ILE A 158 6.25 -1.22 -14.83
CA ILE A 158 6.24 -1.38 -13.38
C ILE A 158 6.44 -2.85 -13.04
N SER A 159 7.50 -3.12 -12.28
CA SER A 159 7.80 -4.43 -11.72
C SER A 159 7.37 -4.45 -10.24
N MET A 160 6.48 -5.38 -9.88
CA MET A 160 6.08 -5.57 -8.47
C MET A 160 7.28 -5.92 -7.59
N LEU A 161 8.22 -6.71 -8.11
CA LEU A 161 9.47 -7.05 -7.42
C LEU A 161 10.29 -5.81 -7.10
N GLU A 162 10.55 -4.95 -8.09
CA GLU A 162 11.33 -3.73 -7.92
C GLU A 162 10.67 -2.77 -6.92
N CYS A 163 9.35 -2.66 -6.96
CA CYS A 163 8.60 -1.83 -6.02
C CYS A 163 8.80 -2.26 -4.56
N LEU A 164 8.82 -3.58 -4.28
CA LEU A 164 9.06 -4.06 -2.92
C LEU A 164 10.54 -4.05 -2.53
N VAL A 165 11.44 -4.29 -3.46
CA VAL A 165 12.89 -4.20 -3.24
C VAL A 165 13.26 -2.76 -2.86
N GLU A 166 12.65 -1.75 -3.48
CA GLU A 166 12.83 -0.35 -3.08
C GLU A 166 12.46 -0.12 -1.62
N TRP A 167 11.35 -0.69 -1.14
CA TRP A 167 10.95 -0.58 0.27
C TRP A 167 11.86 -1.36 1.22
N ALA A 168 12.47 -2.44 0.74
CA ALA A 168 13.42 -3.24 1.51
C ALA A 168 14.85 -2.69 1.47
N THR A 169 15.13 -1.63 0.71
CA THR A 169 16.48 -1.08 0.47
C THR A 169 17.29 -0.84 1.76
N PRO A 170 16.75 -0.33 2.89
CA PRO A 170 17.52 -0.19 4.11
C PRO A 170 18.12 -1.51 4.63
N ALA A 171 17.39 -2.61 4.53
CA ALA A 171 17.88 -3.93 4.94
C ALA A 171 18.93 -4.48 3.96
N LEU A 172 18.76 -4.20 2.66
CA LEU A 172 19.74 -4.55 1.64
C LEU A 172 21.06 -3.80 1.85
N TYR A 173 21.01 -2.50 2.14
CA TYR A 173 22.20 -1.69 2.42
C TYR A 173 22.89 -2.14 3.72
N LEU A 174 22.14 -2.51 4.75
CA LEU A 174 22.69 -3.10 5.95
C LEU A 174 23.52 -4.35 5.61
N TYR A 175 22.94 -5.26 4.83
CA TYR A 175 23.64 -6.47 4.41
C TYR A 175 24.87 -6.19 3.55
N GLN A 176 24.76 -5.32 2.56
CA GLN A 176 25.88 -4.95 1.69
C GLN A 176 27.03 -4.29 2.45
N GLY A 177 26.72 -3.46 3.44
CA GLY A 177 27.74 -2.74 4.22
C GLY A 177 28.38 -3.57 5.35
N SER A 178 27.65 -4.51 5.95
CA SER A 178 28.09 -5.23 7.14
C SER A 178 28.15 -6.75 7.00
N GLY A 179 27.55 -7.33 5.96
CA GLY A 179 27.35 -8.76 5.82
C GLY A 179 26.26 -9.34 6.77
N VAL A 180 25.59 -8.47 7.54
CA VAL A 180 24.60 -8.89 8.53
C VAL A 180 23.21 -8.91 7.88
N VAL A 181 22.58 -10.10 7.89
CA VAL A 181 21.17 -10.23 7.50
C VAL A 181 20.30 -9.68 8.63
N ALA A 182 19.40 -8.75 8.30
CA ALA A 182 18.47 -8.17 9.26
C ALA A 182 17.59 -9.28 9.88
N ALA A 183 17.59 -9.39 11.19
CA ALA A 183 16.75 -10.34 11.90
C ALA A 183 15.30 -9.86 11.98
N ARG A 184 14.34 -10.80 12.00
CA ARG A 184 12.96 -10.50 12.34
C ARG A 184 12.84 -10.08 13.80
N ALA A 185 12.12 -9.02 14.06
CA ALA A 185 11.99 -8.42 15.39
C ALA A 185 10.55 -8.44 15.94
N GLY A 186 9.65 -9.19 15.33
CA GLY A 186 8.24 -9.21 15.74
C GLY A 186 7.60 -7.82 15.64
N MET A 187 7.07 -7.35 16.75
CA MET A 187 6.50 -6.00 16.88
C MET A 187 7.50 -5.00 17.48
N ARG A 188 8.80 -5.26 17.37
CA ARG A 188 9.88 -4.36 17.78
C ARG A 188 10.55 -3.74 16.55
N HIS A 189 11.09 -2.55 16.71
CA HIS A 189 11.91 -1.95 15.65
C HIS A 189 13.30 -2.62 15.64
N ALA A 190 13.77 -3.06 14.48
CA ALA A 190 15.03 -3.81 14.39
C ALA A 190 16.26 -3.01 14.88
N MET A 191 16.28 -1.69 14.66
CA MET A 191 17.46 -0.84 14.84
C MET A 191 17.32 0.23 15.93
N VAL A 192 16.16 0.34 16.60
CA VAL A 192 15.90 1.40 17.61
C VAL A 192 15.30 0.76 18.87
N VAL A 193 15.80 1.16 20.07
CA VAL A 193 15.36 0.63 21.35
C VAL A 193 15.28 1.76 22.39
N PRO A 194 14.17 1.84 23.16
CA PRO A 194 12.94 1.08 23.04
C PRO A 194 12.04 1.60 21.92
N TYR A 195 11.59 0.71 21.06
CA TYR A 195 10.58 1.01 20.04
C TYR A 195 9.82 -0.27 19.68
N GLY A 196 8.56 -0.34 20.03
CA GLY A 196 7.72 -1.51 19.74
C GLY A 196 6.52 -1.63 20.67
N ALA A 197 5.98 -2.85 20.70
CA ALA A 197 4.86 -3.22 21.54
C ALA A 197 5.32 -3.76 22.89
N TYR A 198 4.77 -3.27 23.99
CA TYR A 198 5.09 -3.68 25.35
C TYR A 198 3.82 -4.09 26.08
N ALA A 199 3.86 -5.23 26.76
CA ALA A 199 2.74 -5.74 27.55
C ALA A 199 2.54 -4.89 28.81
N CYS A 200 1.28 -4.58 29.10
CA CYS A 200 0.80 -4.01 30.34
C CYS A 200 -0.10 -5.03 31.05
N ARG A 201 -0.52 -4.74 32.27
CA ARG A 201 -1.38 -5.63 33.06
C ARG A 201 -2.68 -6.03 32.31
N ASP A 202 -3.26 -5.10 31.59
CA ASP A 202 -4.56 -5.22 30.94
C ASP A 202 -4.54 -5.05 29.41
N GLY A 203 -3.36 -5.09 28.79
CA GLY A 203 -3.26 -4.93 27.33
C GLY A 203 -1.85 -4.67 26.85
N THR A 204 -1.74 -4.02 25.70
CA THR A 204 -0.46 -3.72 25.04
C THR A 204 -0.42 -2.25 24.64
N VAL A 205 0.70 -1.60 24.88
CA VAL A 205 1.01 -0.25 24.39
C VAL A 205 2.15 -0.31 23.38
N LEU A 206 2.04 0.45 22.30
CA LEU A 206 3.16 0.70 21.40
C LEU A 206 3.80 2.03 21.78
N LEU A 207 5.12 2.08 21.84
CA LEU A 207 5.86 3.31 22.05
C LEU A 207 7.12 3.37 21.19
N ALA A 208 7.64 4.59 21.02
CA ALA A 208 8.87 4.83 20.28
C ALA A 208 9.69 5.93 20.98
N VAL A 209 10.95 5.61 21.26
CA VAL A 209 11.96 6.57 21.74
C VAL A 209 13.00 6.74 20.64
N GLN A 210 13.03 7.91 19.99
CA GLN A 210 13.82 8.13 18.78
C GLN A 210 15.15 8.86 19.02
N ASN A 211 15.30 9.52 20.17
CA ASN A 211 16.48 10.33 20.47
C ASN A 211 16.79 10.37 21.96
N GLU A 212 17.96 10.93 22.32
CA GLU A 212 18.44 10.94 23.69
C GLU A 212 17.58 11.82 24.64
N ARG A 213 16.96 12.87 24.15
CA ARG A 213 16.04 13.69 24.98
C ARG A 213 14.78 12.91 25.34
N GLU A 214 14.28 12.11 24.41
CA GLU A 214 13.14 11.22 24.65
C GLU A 214 13.54 10.08 25.60
N TRP A 215 14.75 9.51 25.44
CA TRP A 215 15.29 8.50 26.34
C TRP A 215 15.38 9.02 27.78
N GLU A 216 15.92 10.22 27.98
CA GLU A 216 16.00 10.86 29.31
C GLU A 216 14.61 11.03 29.93
N ARG A 217 13.64 11.58 29.18
CA ARG A 217 12.26 11.74 29.65
C ARG A 217 11.60 10.38 29.92
N PHE A 218 11.82 9.41 29.06
CA PHE A 218 11.31 8.05 29.26
C PHE A 218 11.81 7.45 30.58
N CYS A 219 13.08 7.52 30.85
CA CYS A 219 13.65 7.04 32.11
C CYS A 219 13.09 7.77 33.34
N ARG A 220 12.98 9.09 33.27
CA ARG A 220 12.55 9.92 34.42
C ARG A 220 11.05 9.85 34.66
N GLU A 221 10.25 9.99 33.63
CA GLU A 221 8.82 10.29 33.77
C GLU A 221 7.94 9.05 33.49
N VAL A 222 8.38 8.13 32.62
CA VAL A 222 7.60 6.93 32.27
C VAL A 222 8.05 5.74 33.10
N TRP A 223 9.33 5.40 33.02
CA TRP A 223 9.90 4.25 33.72
C TRP A 223 10.19 4.51 35.20
N GLN A 224 10.34 5.80 35.58
CA GLN A 224 10.68 6.26 36.94
C GLN A 224 12.01 5.69 37.44
N ARG A 225 12.98 5.57 36.54
CA ARG A 225 14.35 5.11 36.77
C ARG A 225 15.34 6.16 36.23
N PRO A 226 15.42 7.39 36.87
CA PRO A 226 16.23 8.49 36.35
C PRO A 226 17.73 8.17 36.23
N GLU A 227 18.23 7.26 37.06
CA GLU A 227 19.63 6.81 37.03
C GLU A 227 20.01 6.12 35.73
N LEU A 228 19.04 5.49 35.02
CA LEU A 228 19.27 4.78 33.76
C LEU A 228 19.44 5.75 32.58
N ALA A 229 19.01 6.98 32.71
CA ALA A 229 19.16 7.98 31.66
C ALA A 229 20.64 8.27 31.34
N GLU A 230 21.50 8.20 32.36
CA GLU A 230 22.94 8.48 32.23
C GLU A 230 23.82 7.22 32.35
N ALA A 231 23.20 6.06 32.50
CA ALA A 231 23.92 4.79 32.62
C ALA A 231 24.73 4.50 31.33
N ALA A 232 26.01 4.20 31.50
CA ALA A 232 26.94 4.03 30.39
C ALA A 232 26.50 2.92 29.41
N GLU A 233 25.91 1.84 29.96
CA GLU A 233 25.39 0.70 29.17
C GLU A 233 24.19 1.05 28.28
N TYR A 234 23.50 2.20 28.50
CA TYR A 234 22.37 2.65 27.71
C TYR A 234 22.62 3.97 26.97
N LYS A 235 23.84 4.48 27.02
CA LYS A 235 24.21 5.76 26.41
C LYS A 235 24.26 5.63 24.89
N GLY A 236 23.28 6.25 24.23
CA GLY A 236 23.11 6.19 22.79
C GLY A 236 22.35 4.93 22.34
N ASN A 237 21.64 5.08 21.21
CA ASN A 237 20.81 4.00 20.67
C ASN A 237 21.60 2.70 20.40
N GLY A 238 22.83 2.80 19.92
CA GLY A 238 23.68 1.64 19.65
C GLY A 238 23.95 0.79 20.91
N ALA A 239 24.21 1.43 22.06
CA ALA A 239 24.38 0.75 23.34
C ALA A 239 23.06 0.07 23.78
N ARG A 240 21.93 0.77 23.66
CA ARG A 240 20.60 0.19 23.95
C ARG A 240 20.28 -1.01 23.05
N VAL A 241 20.60 -0.94 21.76
CA VAL A 241 20.43 -2.07 20.83
C VAL A 241 21.29 -3.28 21.25
N ALA A 242 22.53 -3.05 21.68
CA ALA A 242 23.42 -4.10 22.17
C ALA A 242 22.89 -4.78 23.46
N GLN A 243 22.13 -4.04 24.28
CA GLN A 243 21.54 -4.54 25.53
C GLN A 243 20.03 -4.80 25.42
N ARG A 244 19.53 -4.95 24.19
CA ARG A 244 18.10 -5.04 23.87
C ARG A 244 17.32 -5.98 24.79
N GLU A 245 17.73 -7.23 24.88
CA GLU A 245 16.98 -8.26 25.62
C GLU A 245 16.77 -7.90 27.08
N GLY A 246 17.84 -7.48 27.76
CA GLY A 246 17.76 -7.09 29.17
C GLY A 246 16.98 -5.81 29.39
N LEU A 247 17.15 -4.82 28.49
CA LEU A 247 16.47 -3.56 28.56
C LEU A 247 14.95 -3.70 28.31
N GLU A 248 14.56 -4.41 27.26
CA GLU A 248 13.15 -4.62 26.94
C GLU A 248 12.45 -5.48 28.01
N ALA A 249 13.12 -6.53 28.54
CA ALA A 249 12.58 -7.32 29.63
C ALA A 249 12.36 -6.49 30.91
N ALA A 250 13.28 -5.58 31.23
CA ALA A 250 13.14 -4.71 32.39
C ALA A 250 12.00 -3.67 32.21
N ILE A 251 11.80 -3.15 31.01
CA ILE A 251 10.66 -2.28 30.68
C ILE A 251 9.35 -3.07 30.81
N GLU A 252 9.28 -4.27 30.24
CA GLU A 252 8.09 -5.13 30.32
C GLU A 252 7.75 -5.51 31.76
N ALA A 253 8.72 -5.84 32.58
CA ALA A 253 8.50 -6.13 34.00
C ALA A 253 7.88 -4.94 34.75
N CYS A 254 8.28 -3.71 34.42
CA CYS A 254 7.68 -2.50 34.99
C CYS A 254 6.24 -2.29 34.48
N PHE A 255 6.01 -2.45 33.18
CA PHE A 255 4.71 -2.20 32.58
C PHE A 255 3.67 -3.27 32.90
N ALA A 256 4.10 -4.51 33.16
CA ALA A 256 3.23 -5.58 33.63
C ALA A 256 2.50 -5.26 34.95
N GLU A 257 3.05 -4.39 35.78
CA GLU A 257 2.44 -3.94 37.03
C GLU A 257 1.46 -2.75 36.84
N LEU A 258 1.41 -2.17 35.65
CA LEU A 258 0.64 -0.96 35.34
C LEU A 258 -0.49 -1.27 34.35
N ASP A 259 -1.62 -0.58 34.51
CA ASP A 259 -2.66 -0.59 33.49
C ASP A 259 -2.17 0.18 32.26
N ARG A 260 -2.61 -0.24 31.09
CA ARG A 260 -2.27 0.42 29.82
C ARG A 260 -2.58 1.92 29.87
N ALA A 261 -3.73 2.30 30.41
CA ALA A 261 -4.13 3.71 30.55
C ALA A 261 -3.14 4.54 31.37
N GLU A 262 -2.55 3.96 32.44
CA GLU A 262 -1.53 4.63 33.23
C GLU A 262 -0.22 4.81 32.46
N VAL A 263 0.20 3.79 31.71
CA VAL A 263 1.40 3.87 30.85
C VAL A 263 1.20 4.91 29.75
N GLU A 264 0.05 4.90 29.07
CA GLU A 264 -0.30 5.90 28.03
C GLU A 264 -0.30 7.31 28.62
N ALA A 265 -0.86 7.52 29.81
CA ALA A 265 -0.86 8.81 30.48
C ALA A 265 0.56 9.31 30.85
N ARG A 266 1.46 8.41 31.23
CA ARG A 266 2.87 8.76 31.48
C ARG A 266 3.59 9.13 30.18
N LEU A 267 3.37 8.35 29.11
CA LEU A 267 3.95 8.61 27.79
C LEU A 267 3.48 9.95 27.23
N GLU A 268 2.17 10.25 27.34
CA GLU A 268 1.60 11.54 26.92
C GLU A 268 2.24 12.71 27.67
N ARG A 269 2.32 12.66 29.01
CA ARG A 269 2.96 13.71 29.82
C ARG A 269 4.43 13.91 29.47
N ALA A 270 5.15 12.82 29.22
CA ALA A 270 6.55 12.85 28.82
C ALA A 270 6.74 13.27 27.35
N GLY A 271 5.68 13.42 26.58
CA GLY A 271 5.74 13.71 25.14
C GLY A 271 6.47 12.62 24.35
N ILE A 272 6.27 11.36 24.72
CA ILE A 272 6.80 10.19 24.03
C ILE A 272 5.73 9.64 23.08
N ALA A 273 6.13 9.38 21.85
CA ALA A 273 5.22 8.80 20.84
C ALA A 273 4.70 7.43 21.29
N HIS A 274 3.38 7.27 21.28
CA HIS A 274 2.72 6.02 21.66
C HIS A 274 1.44 5.81 20.88
N GLY A 275 0.89 4.59 20.94
CA GLY A 275 -0.34 4.25 20.27
C GLY A 275 -0.91 2.92 20.74
N ALA A 276 -2.19 2.73 20.47
CA ALA A 276 -2.89 1.47 20.74
C ALA A 276 -2.68 0.46 19.60
N LEU A 277 -2.66 -0.82 19.93
CA LEU A 277 -2.74 -1.90 18.96
C LEU A 277 -4.21 -2.12 18.59
N ASN A 278 -4.67 -1.42 17.55
CA ASN A 278 -6.04 -1.52 17.07
C ASN A 278 -6.23 -2.71 16.13
N ASP A 279 -7.33 -3.42 16.29
CA ASP A 279 -7.86 -4.29 15.24
C ASP A 279 -8.65 -3.50 14.19
N VAL A 280 -9.11 -4.18 13.14
CA VAL A 280 -9.87 -3.54 12.04
C VAL A 280 -11.19 -2.94 12.55
N ALA A 281 -11.84 -3.55 13.53
CA ALA A 281 -13.09 -3.05 14.10
C ALA A 281 -12.85 -1.71 14.84
N ALA A 282 -11.80 -1.62 15.63
CA ALA A 282 -11.40 -0.39 16.30
C ALA A 282 -11.04 0.73 15.31
N VAL A 283 -10.41 0.38 14.17
CA VAL A 283 -10.08 1.36 13.11
C VAL A 283 -11.35 1.95 12.47
N VAL A 284 -12.42 1.17 12.31
CA VAL A 284 -13.70 1.69 11.78
C VAL A 284 -14.24 2.82 12.67
N GLY A 285 -14.14 2.68 14.00
CA GLY A 285 -14.56 3.69 14.98
C GLY A 285 -13.49 4.71 15.37
N HIS A 286 -12.34 4.75 14.67
CA HIS A 286 -11.20 5.56 15.09
C HIS A 286 -11.53 7.05 15.15
N PRO A 287 -11.35 7.74 16.31
CA PRO A 287 -11.77 9.12 16.50
C PRO A 287 -11.12 10.11 15.53
N GLN A 288 -9.86 9.89 15.15
CA GLN A 288 -9.17 10.74 14.18
C GLN A 288 -9.78 10.62 12.78
N LEU A 289 -10.22 9.41 12.36
CA LEU A 289 -10.88 9.24 11.07
C LEU A 289 -12.25 9.90 11.07
N ALA A 290 -13.00 9.78 12.17
CA ALA A 290 -14.29 10.43 12.38
C ALA A 290 -14.15 11.97 12.36
N ALA A 291 -13.26 12.54 13.17
CA ALA A 291 -13.01 13.98 13.25
C ALA A 291 -12.55 14.59 11.91
N ARG A 292 -11.84 13.83 11.08
CA ARG A 292 -11.42 14.25 9.74
C ARG A 292 -12.45 13.95 8.65
N GLY A 293 -13.63 13.44 9.00
CA GLY A 293 -14.69 13.10 8.04
C GLY A 293 -14.20 12.14 6.94
N ARG A 294 -13.45 11.09 7.33
CA ARG A 294 -12.83 10.18 6.34
C ARG A 294 -13.80 9.15 5.79
N TRP A 295 -14.93 8.93 6.42
CA TRP A 295 -15.96 8.02 5.99
C TRP A 295 -17.02 8.72 5.12
N SER A 296 -17.45 8.05 4.06
CA SER A 296 -18.48 8.46 3.11
C SER A 296 -19.28 7.22 2.68
N SER A 297 -20.05 7.33 1.63
CA SER A 297 -20.72 6.21 0.97
C SER A 297 -20.34 6.13 -0.50
N ALA A 298 -20.43 4.93 -1.07
CA ALA A 298 -20.36 4.69 -2.50
C ALA A 298 -21.60 3.91 -2.93
N GLU A 299 -22.16 4.30 -4.07
CA GLU A 299 -23.29 3.59 -4.66
C GLU A 299 -22.82 2.30 -5.32
N THR A 300 -23.57 1.22 -5.16
CA THR A 300 -23.33 -0.06 -5.83
C THR A 300 -24.63 -0.60 -6.44
N PRO A 301 -24.54 -1.61 -7.30
CA PRO A 301 -25.73 -2.29 -7.81
C PRO A 301 -26.61 -2.93 -6.72
N GLN A 302 -26.03 -3.21 -5.55
CA GLN A 302 -26.71 -3.83 -4.39
C GLN A 302 -27.11 -2.82 -3.31
N GLY A 303 -27.01 -1.52 -3.61
CA GLY A 303 -27.29 -0.41 -2.67
C GLY A 303 -26.01 0.27 -2.17
N PRO A 304 -26.15 1.31 -1.35
CA PRO A 304 -25.02 2.07 -0.83
C PRO A 304 -24.18 1.24 0.15
N ILE A 305 -22.88 1.45 0.12
CA ILE A 305 -21.92 0.84 1.04
C ILE A 305 -21.08 1.91 1.77
N PRO A 306 -20.61 1.67 3.00
CA PRO A 306 -19.61 2.51 3.64
C PRO A 306 -18.33 2.55 2.78
N ALA A 307 -17.73 3.71 2.66
CA ALA A 307 -16.54 3.85 1.85
C ALA A 307 -15.57 4.86 2.44
N LEU A 308 -14.31 4.47 2.58
CA LEU A 308 -13.23 5.35 3.02
C LEU A 308 -12.78 6.24 1.85
N LEU A 309 -12.66 7.54 2.12
CA LEU A 309 -12.16 8.50 1.15
C LEU A 309 -10.68 8.25 0.85
N PRO A 310 -10.22 8.41 -0.41
CA PRO A 310 -8.80 8.35 -0.74
C PRO A 310 -7.98 9.34 0.09
N PRO A 311 -6.71 9.05 0.41
CA PRO A 311 -5.88 9.88 1.28
C PRO A 311 -5.45 11.21 0.65
N HIS A 312 -5.71 11.44 -0.63
CA HIS A 312 -5.37 12.68 -1.34
C HIS A 312 -6.15 13.87 -0.79
N ASN A 313 -5.48 14.79 -0.12
CA ASN A 313 -6.05 15.95 0.55
C ASN A 313 -5.61 17.27 -0.12
N LEU A 314 -5.75 17.36 -1.44
CA LEU A 314 -5.48 18.61 -2.15
C LEU A 314 -6.51 19.67 -1.75
N ALA A 315 -6.06 20.83 -1.28
CA ALA A 315 -6.92 21.91 -0.82
C ALA A 315 -7.92 22.37 -1.91
N SER A 316 -7.47 22.39 -3.16
CA SER A 316 -8.32 22.71 -4.32
C SER A 316 -9.45 21.69 -4.55
N LEU A 317 -9.25 20.44 -4.20
CA LEU A 317 -10.29 19.40 -4.27
C LEU A 317 -11.19 19.43 -3.04
N LEU A 318 -10.67 19.83 -1.87
CA LEU A 318 -11.46 19.98 -0.66
C LEU A 318 -12.46 21.13 -0.72
N ALA A 319 -12.11 22.20 -1.44
CA ALA A 319 -12.95 23.41 -1.58
C ALA A 319 -14.12 23.24 -2.58
N ARG A 320 -14.14 22.20 -3.41
CA ARG A 320 -15.02 22.11 -4.59
C ARG A 320 -16.31 21.31 -4.44
N ALA A 321 -16.66 20.75 -3.33
CA ALA A 321 -17.92 20.08 -3.04
C ALA A 321 -17.78 18.87 -2.12
N PRO A 322 -18.88 18.28 -1.59
CA PRO A 322 -18.78 17.05 -0.80
C PRO A 322 -18.10 15.97 -1.65
N ARG A 323 -17.11 15.31 -1.07
CA ARG A 323 -16.36 14.22 -1.71
C ARG A 323 -17.32 13.05 -1.94
N ARG A 324 -17.86 12.95 -3.13
CA ARG A 324 -18.62 11.79 -3.55
C ARG A 324 -17.68 10.81 -4.24
N LEU A 325 -17.71 9.59 -3.75
CA LEU A 325 -17.08 8.47 -4.44
C LEU A 325 -18.01 8.04 -5.57
N GLY A 326 -17.43 7.78 -6.75
CA GLY A 326 -18.20 7.29 -7.87
C GLY A 326 -18.79 5.90 -7.60
N ARG A 327 -19.82 5.53 -8.36
CA ARG A 327 -20.49 4.24 -8.27
C ARG A 327 -19.54 3.08 -8.61
N VAL A 328 -19.73 1.93 -7.97
CA VAL A 328 -19.11 0.66 -8.37
C VAL A 328 -19.96 0.02 -9.47
N PRO A 329 -19.42 -0.25 -10.67
CA PRO A 329 -20.21 -0.71 -11.79
C PRO A 329 -20.49 -2.21 -11.77
N ARG A 330 -21.61 -2.62 -12.37
CA ARG A 330 -21.82 -4.02 -12.80
C ARG A 330 -20.87 -4.35 -13.95
N LEU A 331 -20.68 -5.65 -14.19
CA LEU A 331 -19.94 -6.10 -15.38
C LEU A 331 -20.67 -5.64 -16.66
N GLY A 332 -19.92 -4.93 -17.50
CA GLY A 332 -20.44 -4.43 -18.79
C GLY A 332 -21.50 -3.36 -18.69
N GLU A 333 -21.73 -2.77 -17.52
CA GLU A 333 -22.83 -1.79 -17.29
C GLU A 333 -22.84 -0.64 -18.30
N HIS A 334 -21.67 -0.22 -18.76
CA HIS A 334 -21.52 0.93 -19.64
C HIS A 334 -21.15 0.54 -21.09
N THR A 335 -21.25 -0.75 -21.45
CA THR A 335 -20.79 -1.20 -22.77
C THR A 335 -21.52 -0.48 -23.90
N GLU A 336 -22.86 -0.50 -23.91
CA GLU A 336 -23.64 0.12 -24.98
C GLU A 336 -23.48 1.65 -25.02
N GLU A 337 -23.43 2.30 -23.86
CA GLU A 337 -23.20 3.73 -23.73
C GLU A 337 -21.85 4.13 -24.37
N VAL A 338 -20.78 3.43 -23.98
CA VAL A 338 -19.42 3.70 -24.50
C VAL A 338 -19.32 3.40 -26.00
N LEU A 339 -19.93 2.30 -26.47
CA LEU A 339 -19.98 2.00 -27.90
C LEU A 339 -20.74 3.04 -28.70
N SER A 340 -21.82 3.61 -28.14
CA SER A 340 -22.56 4.71 -28.75
C SER A 340 -21.75 5.99 -28.84
N GLU A 341 -21.01 6.33 -27.76
CA GLU A 341 -20.10 7.48 -27.75
C GLU A 341 -19.02 7.36 -28.84
N LEU A 342 -18.41 6.18 -28.99
CA LEU A 342 -17.41 5.94 -30.04
C LEU A 342 -17.95 6.11 -31.44
N ARG A 343 -19.17 5.59 -31.73
CA ARG A 343 -19.83 5.78 -33.04
C ARG A 343 -20.18 7.24 -33.35
N GLY A 344 -20.35 8.07 -32.33
CA GLY A 344 -20.60 9.50 -32.50
C GLY A 344 -19.32 10.33 -32.74
N LEU A 345 -18.16 9.72 -32.65
CA LEU A 345 -16.85 10.34 -32.92
C LEU A 345 -16.33 10.01 -34.33
N GLU A 346 -16.90 9.01 -35.00
CA GLU A 346 -16.66 8.67 -36.42
C GLU A 346 -17.45 9.62 -37.35
#